data_aec14be7424bdefc3e8c3428d0ac1750
#
_entry.id   aec14be7424bdefc3e8c3428d0ac1750
#
_cell.length_a   1.000
_cell.length_b   1.000
_cell.length_c   1.000
_cell.angle_alpha   90.00
_cell.angle_beta   90.00
_cell.angle_gamma   90.00
#
_symmetry.space_group_name_H-M   'P 1'
#
loop_
_entity.id
_entity.type
_entity.pdbx_description
1 polymer ?
#
loop_
_entity_poly.entity_id
_entity_poly.type
_entity_poly.pdbx_seq_one_letter_code
_entity_poly.pdbx_strand_id
1 'polypeptide(L)'
;MPSTAVTLTQSASAQSIEAIASRSLKSIPLEKQAADQQPSVPIDPLDSPYPVPWNWVMKTYEGVSAREGSGVRYYRSHSLLSPDGEYAAYSRIQMQVQPELYRSQVSSVMFLENLRTGQLQEVKASSPLALHLMTQGKAATPGIISILAPIGWSKASDRLLARQFEGFFSTSDVSDYAVIWHRSQNRTTTLAPAQVYNNHAMSILLGWSQTNPNQVVFRVGDLGDEQWQMWTVAENGQTTLATSVEQPVVFGLRQMQLWAGEQIASR
;
A
#
# COMPACT_ATOMS: atom_id res chain seq x y z
N MET A 1 -23.54 -75.65 4.68
CA MET A 1 -22.30 -74.86 4.88
C MET A 1 -22.64 -73.41 4.72
N PRO A 2 -22.76 -72.58 5.77
CA PRO A 2 -23.18 -71.22 5.66
C PRO A 2 -21.99 -70.29 5.34
N SER A 3 -22.18 -69.41 4.41
CA SER A 3 -21.26 -68.32 4.02
C SER A 3 -21.50 -67.12 4.92
N THR A 4 -20.47 -66.70 5.63
CA THR A 4 -20.49 -65.59 6.56
C THR A 4 -20.23 -64.32 5.78
N ALA A 5 -21.21 -63.36 5.75
CA ALA A 5 -21.05 -62.01 5.24
C ALA A 5 -20.36 -61.15 6.31
N VAL A 6 -19.27 -60.51 5.94
CA VAL A 6 -18.59 -59.48 6.73
C VAL A 6 -19.17 -58.12 6.37
N THR A 7 -19.89 -57.53 7.31
CA THR A 7 -20.39 -56.16 7.22
C THR A 7 -19.28 -55.21 7.68
N LEU A 8 -18.73 -54.40 6.76
CA LEU A 8 -17.84 -53.32 7.08
C LEU A 8 -18.67 -52.05 7.41
N THR A 9 -18.62 -51.67 8.66
CA THR A 9 -19.13 -50.39 9.18
C THR A 9 -18.24 -49.22 8.73
N GLN A 10 -18.75 -48.44 7.79
CA GLN A 10 -18.26 -47.08 7.55
C GLN A 10 -19.08 -46.12 8.41
N SER A 11 -18.45 -45.60 9.45
CA SER A 11 -18.96 -44.43 10.21
C SER A 11 -17.85 -43.89 11.08
N ALA A 12 -17.07 -42.94 10.53
CA ALA A 12 -16.33 -41.94 11.30
C ALA A 12 -15.47 -41.08 10.35
N SER A 13 -16.05 -40.16 9.61
CA SER A 13 -15.28 -39.10 8.92
C SER A 13 -16.09 -37.87 8.55
N ALA A 14 -17.35 -37.73 8.94
CA ALA A 14 -18.19 -36.60 8.55
C ALA A 14 -18.33 -35.49 9.62
N GLN A 15 -17.78 -35.68 10.81
CA GLN A 15 -17.98 -34.71 11.92
C GLN A 15 -16.80 -33.75 12.18
N SER A 16 -15.70 -33.84 11.42
CA SER A 16 -14.52 -32.98 11.67
C SER A 16 -14.42 -31.76 10.77
N ILE A 17 -15.29 -31.58 9.79
CA ILE A 17 -15.21 -30.43 8.85
C ILE A 17 -16.15 -29.29 9.24
N GLU A 18 -17.22 -29.53 9.99
CA GLU A 18 -18.15 -28.48 10.43
C GLU A 18 -17.69 -27.66 11.66
N ALA A 19 -16.71 -28.15 12.42
CA ALA A 19 -16.23 -27.46 13.62
C ALA A 19 -15.19 -26.32 13.33
N ILE A 20 -14.73 -26.18 12.12
CA ILE A 20 -13.75 -25.12 11.74
C ILE A 20 -14.42 -23.87 11.17
N ALA A 21 -15.68 -23.95 10.76
CA ALA A 21 -16.40 -22.84 10.12
C ALA A 21 -17.06 -21.84 11.09
N SER A 22 -16.97 -22.04 12.41
CA SER A 22 -17.65 -21.18 13.41
C SER A 22 -16.72 -20.38 14.31
N ARG A 23 -15.46 -20.17 13.94
CA ARG A 23 -14.66 -19.12 14.61
C ARG A 23 -14.97 -17.79 13.97
N SER A 24 -15.92 -17.08 14.59
CA SER A 24 -16.21 -15.68 14.36
C SER A 24 -14.92 -14.87 14.24
N LEU A 25 -14.55 -14.45 13.01
CA LEU A 25 -13.49 -13.48 12.77
C LEU A 25 -13.96 -12.14 13.32
N LYS A 26 -13.57 -11.83 14.55
CA LYS A 26 -13.70 -10.47 15.08
C LYS A 26 -12.90 -9.54 14.18
N SER A 27 -13.59 -8.75 13.39
CA SER A 27 -13.03 -7.62 12.68
C SER A 27 -12.46 -6.64 13.70
N ILE A 28 -11.13 -6.52 13.76
CA ILE A 28 -10.45 -5.49 14.55
C ILE A 28 -10.44 -4.24 13.67
N PRO A 29 -11.06 -3.13 14.10
CA PRO A 29 -10.97 -1.87 13.39
C PRO A 29 -9.51 -1.45 13.26
N LEU A 30 -9.13 -0.94 12.09
CA LEU A 30 -7.75 -0.53 11.75
C LEU A 30 -7.18 0.54 12.72
N GLU A 31 -8.05 1.31 13.39
CA GLU A 31 -7.68 2.34 14.36
C GLU A 31 -7.00 1.84 15.64
N LYS A 32 -7.14 0.57 16.00
CA LYS A 32 -6.59 0.06 17.27
C LYS A 32 -5.18 -0.53 17.19
N GLN A 33 -4.61 -0.70 16.01
CA GLN A 33 -3.25 -1.26 15.87
C GLN A 33 -2.14 -0.20 15.92
N ALA A 34 -2.47 1.09 15.91
CA ALA A 34 -1.48 2.18 16.00
C ALA A 34 -1.13 2.63 17.44
N ALA A 35 -1.82 2.11 18.47
CA ALA A 35 -1.79 2.72 19.81
C ALA A 35 -0.78 2.11 20.80
N ASP A 36 -0.04 1.06 20.49
CA ASP A 36 0.74 0.31 21.51
C ASP A 36 2.23 0.14 21.22
N GLN A 37 2.88 1.05 20.48
CA GLN A 37 4.35 1.08 20.40
C GLN A 37 4.90 2.48 20.63
N GLN A 38 5.78 2.60 21.64
CA GLN A 38 6.50 3.81 22.01
C GLN A 38 7.19 4.50 20.82
N PRO A 39 7.27 5.83 20.79
CA PRO A 39 7.81 6.62 19.69
C PRO A 39 9.33 6.50 19.64
N SER A 40 9.83 5.66 18.77
CA SER A 40 11.24 5.64 18.41
C SER A 40 11.37 5.57 16.89
N VAL A 41 11.69 6.70 16.27
CA VAL A 41 11.94 6.92 14.83
C VAL A 41 10.65 7.07 14.00
N PRO A 42 10.53 8.08 13.15
CA PRO A 42 9.35 8.23 12.30
C PRO A 42 9.16 6.98 11.45
N ILE A 43 8.03 6.31 11.65
CA ILE A 43 7.67 5.08 10.96
C ILE A 43 7.50 5.35 9.45
N ASP A 44 7.26 6.62 9.10
CA ASP A 44 6.98 7.08 7.74
C ASP A 44 7.41 8.57 7.62
N PRO A 45 8.03 9.00 6.53
CA PRO A 45 8.47 10.39 6.36
C PRO A 45 7.37 11.44 6.43
N LEU A 46 6.13 11.06 6.11
CA LEU A 46 4.96 11.94 6.13
C LEU A 46 4.03 11.69 7.33
N ASP A 47 4.39 10.81 8.26
CA ASP A 47 3.51 10.39 9.36
C ASP A 47 2.12 9.95 8.86
N SER A 48 2.13 9.16 7.80
CA SER A 48 0.91 8.65 7.16
C SER A 48 0.27 7.54 7.99
N PRO A 49 -1.09 7.47 8.06
CA PRO A 49 -1.78 6.33 8.66
C PRO A 49 -1.55 5.00 7.93
N TYR A 50 -0.98 5.05 6.73
CA TYR A 50 -0.61 3.89 5.92
C TYR A 50 0.89 3.89 5.61
N PRO A 51 1.76 3.61 6.60
CA PRO A 51 3.19 3.82 6.46
C PRO A 51 3.79 2.93 5.36
N VAL A 52 4.71 3.50 4.58
CA VAL A 52 5.64 2.72 3.76
C VAL A 52 6.65 2.03 4.68
N PRO A 53 7.33 0.95 4.26
CA PRO A 53 8.29 0.23 5.12
C PRO A 53 9.59 1.01 5.31
N TRP A 54 9.51 2.25 5.82
CA TRP A 54 10.63 3.18 5.92
C TRP A 54 11.75 2.67 6.83
N ASN A 55 11.40 2.02 7.94
CA ASN A 55 12.38 1.40 8.83
C ASN A 55 13.20 0.31 8.12
N TRP A 56 12.56 -0.46 7.21
CA TRP A 56 13.27 -1.43 6.38
C TRP A 56 14.20 -0.72 5.39
N VAL A 57 13.75 0.35 4.75
CA VAL A 57 14.57 1.16 3.81
C VAL A 57 15.84 1.64 4.51
N MET A 58 15.71 2.28 5.68
CA MET A 58 16.85 2.85 6.39
C MET A 58 17.81 1.77 6.93
N LYS A 59 17.29 0.70 7.56
CA LYS A 59 18.11 -0.43 8.01
C LYS A 59 18.82 -1.15 6.87
N THR A 60 18.16 -1.25 5.71
CA THR A 60 18.74 -1.85 4.50
C THR A 60 19.90 -1.00 4.01
N TYR A 61 19.74 0.32 3.95
CA TYR A 61 20.84 1.22 3.60
C TYR A 61 22.02 1.05 4.54
N GLU A 62 21.79 1.17 5.86
CA GLU A 62 22.85 1.05 6.89
C GLU A 62 23.58 -0.30 6.79
N GLY A 63 22.84 -1.40 6.69
CA GLY A 63 23.39 -2.74 6.67
C GLY A 63 24.19 -3.06 5.41
N VAL A 64 23.75 -2.60 4.24
CA VAL A 64 24.40 -2.87 2.95
C VAL A 64 25.58 -1.91 2.73
N SER A 65 25.39 -0.61 2.96
CA SER A 65 26.45 0.39 2.74
C SER A 65 27.67 0.14 3.63
N ALA A 66 27.46 -0.31 4.88
CA ALA A 66 28.55 -0.61 5.82
C ALA A 66 29.34 -1.87 5.46
N ARG A 67 28.75 -2.86 4.77
CA ARG A 67 29.39 -4.16 4.50
C ARG A 67 29.82 -4.31 3.05
N GLU A 68 28.97 -3.94 2.13
CA GLU A 68 29.08 -4.26 0.70
C GLU A 68 29.25 -3.00 -0.15
N GLY A 69 29.03 -1.80 0.44
CA GLY A 69 29.05 -0.51 -0.26
C GLY A 69 27.83 -0.30 -1.14
N SER A 70 27.38 -1.33 -1.86
CA SER A 70 26.20 -1.30 -2.73
C SER A 70 25.53 -2.66 -2.78
N GLY A 71 24.26 -2.70 -3.20
CA GLY A 71 23.53 -3.95 -3.35
C GLY A 71 22.02 -3.73 -3.59
N VAL A 72 21.31 -4.83 -3.87
CA VAL A 72 19.85 -4.82 -4.09
C VAL A 72 19.19 -5.67 -3.02
N ARG A 73 18.11 -5.16 -2.45
CA ARG A 73 17.29 -5.87 -1.45
C ARG A 73 15.82 -5.70 -1.81
N TYR A 74 15.01 -6.64 -1.33
CA TYR A 74 13.60 -6.72 -1.65
C TYR A 74 12.75 -6.82 -0.39
N TYR A 75 11.56 -6.23 -0.47
CA TYR A 75 10.54 -6.29 0.57
C TYR A 75 9.19 -6.61 -0.07
N ARG A 76 8.37 -7.41 0.60
CA ARG A 76 6.99 -7.66 0.22
C ARG A 76 6.03 -7.15 1.29
N SER A 77 5.06 -6.33 0.88
CA SER A 77 4.01 -5.88 1.80
C SER A 77 3.04 -7.01 2.17
N HIS A 78 2.30 -6.82 3.25
CA HIS A 78 1.13 -7.66 3.53
C HIS A 78 0.10 -7.54 2.41
N SER A 79 -0.67 -8.61 2.20
CA SER A 79 -1.77 -8.59 1.24
C SER A 79 -3.00 -7.89 1.84
N LEU A 80 -3.68 -7.10 1.02
CA LEU A 80 -4.94 -6.45 1.32
C LEU A 80 -6.06 -7.13 0.53
N LEU A 81 -6.95 -7.85 1.22
CA LEU A 81 -8.10 -8.51 0.62
C LEU A 81 -9.21 -7.51 0.33
N SER A 82 -9.89 -7.70 -0.79
CA SER A 82 -11.14 -6.98 -1.09
C SER A 82 -12.28 -7.40 -0.14
N PRO A 83 -13.26 -6.52 0.12
CA PRO A 83 -14.41 -6.85 0.96
C PRO A 83 -15.21 -8.07 0.49
N ASP A 84 -15.29 -8.31 -0.83
CA ASP A 84 -15.93 -9.49 -1.43
C ASP A 84 -15.07 -10.76 -1.38
N GLY A 85 -13.80 -10.66 -0.94
CA GLY A 85 -12.87 -11.78 -0.87
C GLY A 85 -12.35 -12.30 -2.21
N GLU A 86 -12.65 -11.64 -3.33
CA GLU A 86 -12.26 -12.13 -4.66
C GLU A 86 -10.86 -11.69 -5.09
N TYR A 87 -10.31 -10.62 -4.48
CA TYR A 87 -9.00 -10.08 -4.83
C TYR A 87 -8.10 -9.87 -3.63
N ALA A 88 -6.79 -10.02 -3.87
CA ALA A 88 -5.73 -9.63 -2.94
C ALA A 88 -4.75 -8.70 -3.64
N ALA A 89 -4.36 -7.60 -2.98
CA ALA A 89 -3.37 -6.66 -3.49
C ALA A 89 -2.15 -6.60 -2.57
N TYR A 90 -0.94 -6.56 -3.14
CA TYR A 90 0.31 -6.40 -2.39
C TYR A 90 1.39 -5.75 -3.26
N SER A 91 2.43 -5.23 -2.62
CA SER A 91 3.55 -4.62 -3.35
C SER A 91 4.85 -5.39 -3.11
N ARG A 92 5.68 -5.45 -4.14
CA ARG A 92 7.09 -5.80 -4.04
C ARG A 92 7.89 -4.53 -4.21
N ILE A 93 8.73 -4.25 -3.22
CA ILE A 93 9.55 -3.05 -3.13
C ILE A 93 10.99 -3.49 -3.31
N GLN A 94 11.72 -2.80 -4.15
CA GLN A 94 13.14 -2.99 -4.39
C GLN A 94 13.90 -1.75 -3.91
N MET A 95 14.95 -1.97 -3.17
CA MET A 95 15.93 -0.92 -2.85
C MET A 95 17.26 -1.25 -3.50
N GLN A 96 17.75 -0.32 -4.31
CA GLN A 96 19.10 -0.33 -4.84
C GLN A 96 19.95 0.60 -3.98
N VAL A 97 20.80 0.00 -3.13
CA VAL A 97 21.69 0.73 -2.25
C VAL A 97 22.95 1.13 -3.00
N GLN A 98 23.37 2.36 -2.81
CA GLN A 98 24.63 2.92 -3.23
C GLN A 98 25.43 3.37 -1.99
N PRO A 99 26.76 3.58 -2.08
CA PRO A 99 27.56 4.03 -0.93
C PRO A 99 26.99 5.28 -0.27
N GLU A 100 26.51 6.23 -1.07
CA GLU A 100 25.85 7.45 -0.58
C GLU A 100 24.33 7.30 -0.67
N LEU A 101 23.62 7.66 0.41
CA LEU A 101 22.17 7.54 0.49
C LEU A 101 21.44 8.29 -0.66
N TYR A 102 21.89 9.50 -0.98
CA TYR A 102 21.28 10.31 -2.05
C TYR A 102 21.44 9.74 -3.46
N ARG A 103 22.23 8.66 -3.63
CA ARG A 103 22.37 7.91 -4.88
C ARG A 103 21.56 6.61 -4.89
N SER A 104 21.11 6.17 -3.70
CA SER A 104 20.28 4.99 -3.57
C SER A 104 18.90 5.23 -4.19
N GLN A 105 18.20 4.16 -4.55
CA GLN A 105 16.87 4.26 -5.17
C GLN A 105 15.93 3.25 -4.54
N VAL A 106 14.66 3.63 -4.41
CA VAL A 106 13.58 2.72 -4.01
C VAL A 106 12.49 2.76 -5.06
N SER A 107 12.09 1.61 -5.54
CA SER A 107 10.98 1.44 -6.48
C SER A 107 10.08 0.29 -6.06
N SER A 108 8.87 0.27 -6.56
CA SER A 108 7.96 -0.84 -6.29
C SER A 108 7.09 -1.21 -7.47
N VAL A 109 6.60 -2.45 -7.44
CA VAL A 109 5.54 -2.96 -8.32
C VAL A 109 4.42 -3.47 -7.44
N MET A 110 3.19 -3.03 -7.70
CA MET A 110 2.01 -3.55 -7.02
C MET A 110 1.37 -4.66 -7.84
N PHE A 111 1.03 -5.75 -7.18
CA PHE A 111 0.36 -6.91 -7.76
C PHE A 111 -1.07 -7.02 -7.27
N LEU A 112 -1.93 -7.44 -8.16
CA LEU A 112 -3.32 -7.79 -7.88
C LEU A 112 -3.55 -9.24 -8.29
N GLU A 113 -3.99 -10.05 -7.34
CA GLU A 113 -4.30 -11.46 -7.52
C GLU A 113 -5.81 -11.65 -7.47
N ASN A 114 -6.38 -12.28 -8.49
CA ASN A 114 -7.75 -12.77 -8.46
C ASN A 114 -7.75 -14.13 -7.75
N LEU A 115 -8.27 -14.19 -6.53
CA LEU A 115 -8.22 -15.38 -5.67
C LEU A 115 -9.09 -16.53 -6.17
N ARG A 116 -10.07 -16.26 -7.04
CA ARG A 116 -10.92 -17.29 -7.63
C ARG A 116 -10.25 -18.00 -8.81
N THR A 117 -9.47 -17.27 -9.61
CA THR A 117 -8.84 -17.79 -10.83
C THR A 117 -7.35 -18.04 -10.67
N GLY A 118 -6.71 -17.51 -9.63
CA GLY A 118 -5.26 -17.48 -9.46
C GLY A 118 -4.54 -16.53 -10.40
N GLN A 119 -5.27 -15.73 -11.20
CA GLN A 119 -4.66 -14.78 -12.11
C GLN A 119 -3.98 -13.65 -11.35
N LEU A 120 -2.69 -13.45 -11.63
CA LEU A 120 -1.87 -12.37 -11.10
C LEU A 120 -1.64 -11.32 -12.19
N GLN A 121 -1.80 -10.05 -11.85
CA GLN A 121 -1.52 -8.93 -12.74
C GLN A 121 -0.74 -7.83 -12.03
N GLU A 122 0.06 -7.08 -12.78
CA GLU A 122 0.71 -5.87 -12.30
C GLU A 122 -0.26 -4.69 -12.39
N VAL A 123 -0.31 -3.90 -11.34
CA VAL A 123 -0.99 -2.60 -11.35
C VAL A 123 0.05 -1.54 -11.64
N LYS A 124 -0.04 -0.95 -12.83
CA LYS A 124 0.87 0.12 -13.26
C LYS A 124 0.26 1.48 -12.92
N ALA A 125 1.06 2.33 -12.31
CA ALA A 125 0.73 3.72 -12.05
C ALA A 125 1.74 4.62 -12.76
N SER A 126 1.31 5.81 -13.17
CA SER A 126 2.23 6.86 -13.57
C SER A 126 2.91 7.41 -12.31
N SER A 127 4.20 7.71 -12.40
CA SER A 127 4.93 8.45 -11.37
C SER A 127 4.94 9.93 -11.76
N PRO A 128 4.19 10.80 -11.08
CA PRO A 128 4.19 12.23 -11.37
C PRO A 128 5.58 12.86 -11.24
N LEU A 129 6.35 12.43 -10.22
CA LEU A 129 7.71 12.91 -10.02
C LEU A 129 8.64 12.49 -11.16
N ALA A 130 8.61 11.21 -11.56
CA ALA A 130 9.43 10.74 -12.69
C ALA A 130 9.04 11.44 -13.98
N LEU A 131 7.75 11.67 -14.23
CA LEU A 131 7.27 12.38 -15.41
C LEU A 131 7.77 13.84 -15.42
N HIS A 132 7.73 14.53 -14.27
CA HIS A 132 8.24 15.89 -14.13
C HIS A 132 9.75 15.96 -14.43
N LEU A 133 10.54 15.01 -13.92
CA LEU A 133 11.98 14.93 -14.19
C LEU A 133 12.29 14.66 -15.66
N MET A 134 11.53 13.77 -16.30
CA MET A 134 11.69 13.49 -17.73
C MET A 134 11.40 14.72 -18.60
N THR A 135 10.39 15.53 -18.25
CA THR A 135 10.11 16.81 -18.94
C THR A 135 11.22 17.84 -18.78
N GLN A 136 12.02 17.72 -17.71
CA GLN A 136 13.22 18.54 -17.49
C GLN A 136 14.50 17.97 -18.14
N GLY A 137 14.41 16.86 -18.90
CA GLY A 137 15.55 16.19 -19.50
C GLY A 137 16.42 15.37 -18.53
N LYS A 138 15.92 15.08 -17.33
CA LYS A 138 16.60 14.32 -16.28
C LYS A 138 16.10 12.88 -16.25
N ALA A 139 16.58 12.04 -17.16
CA ALA A 139 16.06 10.67 -17.34
C ALA A 139 16.41 9.68 -16.20
N ALA A 140 17.44 9.95 -15.41
CA ALA A 140 17.84 9.10 -14.28
C ALA A 140 18.31 9.99 -13.12
N THR A 141 17.39 10.32 -12.23
CA THR A 141 17.75 11.14 -11.06
C THR A 141 18.14 10.21 -9.91
N PRO A 142 19.37 10.32 -9.39
CA PRO A 142 19.76 9.61 -8.19
C PRO A 142 18.87 9.99 -7.01
N GLY A 143 18.72 9.08 -6.06
CA GLY A 143 17.99 9.35 -4.83
C GLY A 143 16.46 9.22 -4.92
N ILE A 144 15.92 8.86 -6.07
CA ILE A 144 14.47 8.76 -6.26
C ILE A 144 13.85 7.64 -5.41
N ILE A 145 12.73 7.95 -4.81
CA ILE A 145 11.89 7.04 -4.05
C ILE A 145 10.51 7.04 -4.69
N SER A 146 10.01 5.84 -5.04
CA SER A 146 8.68 5.68 -5.63
C SER A 146 8.09 4.35 -5.13
N ILE A 147 7.19 4.43 -4.13
CA ILE A 147 6.59 3.26 -3.48
C ILE A 147 5.08 3.30 -3.67
N LEU A 148 4.57 2.37 -4.46
CA LEU A 148 3.14 2.12 -4.62
C LEU A 148 2.70 1.03 -3.65
N ALA A 149 1.77 1.31 -2.75
CA ALA A 149 1.29 0.37 -1.73
C ALA A 149 -0.24 0.38 -1.63
N PRO A 150 -0.91 -0.78 -1.59
CA PRO A 150 -2.36 -0.84 -1.43
C PRO A 150 -2.74 -0.39 0.00
N ILE A 151 -3.74 0.50 0.11
CA ILE A 151 -4.21 1.01 1.40
C ILE A 151 -5.67 0.66 1.70
N GLY A 152 -6.53 0.56 0.70
CA GLY A 152 -7.93 0.24 0.92
C GLY A 152 -8.69 -0.03 -0.35
N TRP A 153 -9.77 -0.78 -0.24
CA TRP A 153 -10.75 -0.98 -1.29
C TRP A 153 -11.90 0.01 -1.14
N SER A 154 -12.66 0.20 -2.20
CA SER A 154 -14.01 0.76 -2.10
C SER A 154 -14.94 -0.23 -1.38
N LYS A 155 -16.01 0.27 -0.79
CA LYS A 155 -17.01 -0.58 -0.12
C LYS A 155 -17.60 -1.65 -1.04
N ALA A 156 -17.74 -1.33 -2.32
CA ALA A 156 -18.29 -2.23 -3.34
C ALA A 156 -17.26 -3.20 -3.94
N SER A 157 -15.97 -3.15 -3.52
CA SER A 157 -14.88 -3.98 -4.08
C SER A 157 -14.60 -3.73 -5.58
N ASP A 158 -15.12 -2.64 -6.14
CA ASP A 158 -14.98 -2.29 -7.55
C ASP A 158 -13.77 -1.41 -7.85
N ARG A 159 -13.15 -0.84 -6.82
CA ARG A 159 -11.94 -0.01 -6.90
C ARG A 159 -10.96 -0.33 -5.77
N LEU A 160 -9.67 -0.32 -6.12
CA LEU A 160 -8.56 -0.39 -5.16
C LEU A 160 -7.91 0.98 -5.06
N LEU A 161 -7.74 1.49 -3.85
CA LEU A 161 -6.97 2.67 -3.56
C LEU A 161 -5.57 2.27 -3.11
N ALA A 162 -4.56 2.82 -3.75
CA ALA A 162 -3.17 2.67 -3.37
C ALA A 162 -2.52 4.03 -3.12
N ARG A 163 -1.58 4.06 -2.19
CA ARG A 163 -0.70 5.18 -1.91
C ARG A 163 0.52 5.09 -2.81
N GLN A 164 0.76 6.09 -3.63
CA GLN A 164 2.01 6.30 -4.34
C GLN A 164 2.81 7.33 -3.55
N PHE A 165 3.74 6.87 -2.73
CA PHE A 165 4.69 7.72 -2.01
C PHE A 165 5.87 8.03 -2.92
N GLU A 166 6.17 9.29 -3.14
CA GLU A 166 7.29 9.74 -3.97
C GLU A 166 8.13 10.79 -3.27
N GLY A 167 9.42 10.80 -3.57
CA GLY A 167 10.35 11.78 -3.02
C GLY A 167 11.80 11.50 -3.40
N PHE A 168 12.71 12.21 -2.73
CA PHE A 168 14.14 12.02 -2.88
C PHE A 168 14.80 11.82 -1.53
N PHE A 169 15.79 10.91 -1.50
CA PHE A 169 16.64 10.79 -0.34
C PHE A 169 17.39 12.08 -0.04
N SER A 170 17.56 12.39 1.24
CA SER A 170 18.27 13.56 1.75
C SER A 170 17.64 14.90 1.38
N THR A 171 16.35 14.91 1.06
CA THR A 171 15.56 16.12 0.83
C THR A 171 14.28 16.08 1.66
N SER A 172 13.58 17.21 1.71
CA SER A 172 12.21 17.31 2.23
C SER A 172 11.14 17.14 1.14
N ASP A 173 11.55 16.93 -0.11
CA ASP A 173 10.63 16.81 -1.24
C ASP A 173 9.99 15.41 -1.24
N VAL A 174 8.89 15.28 -0.52
CA VAL A 174 8.09 14.05 -0.41
C VAL A 174 6.62 14.36 -0.53
N SER A 175 5.86 13.50 -1.19
CA SER A 175 4.42 13.65 -1.31
C SER A 175 3.73 12.32 -1.63
N ASP A 176 2.47 12.22 -1.26
CA ASP A 176 1.60 11.12 -1.65
C ASP A 176 0.77 11.49 -2.88
N TYR A 177 0.54 10.49 -3.71
CA TYR A 177 -0.47 10.50 -4.76
C TYR A 177 -1.43 9.33 -4.52
N ALA A 178 -2.70 9.51 -4.85
CA ALA A 178 -3.66 8.42 -4.87
C ALA A 178 -3.62 7.73 -6.23
N VAL A 179 -3.48 6.41 -6.22
CA VAL A 179 -3.65 5.58 -7.41
C VAL A 179 -4.91 4.75 -7.22
N ILE A 180 -5.89 4.95 -8.09
CA ILE A 180 -7.15 4.21 -8.09
C ILE A 180 -7.13 3.22 -9.24
N TRP A 181 -7.18 1.92 -8.94
CA TRP A 181 -7.41 0.89 -9.93
C TRP A 181 -8.91 0.58 -10.02
N HIS A 182 -9.43 0.53 -11.24
CA HIS A 182 -10.83 0.26 -11.57
C HIS A 182 -10.98 -1.17 -12.08
N ARG A 183 -11.75 -1.98 -11.36
CA ARG A 183 -11.94 -3.40 -11.68
C ARG A 183 -12.59 -3.62 -13.05
N SER A 184 -13.65 -2.91 -13.36
CA SER A 184 -14.40 -3.09 -14.61
C SER A 184 -13.65 -2.69 -15.87
N GLN A 185 -12.70 -1.74 -15.74
CA GLN A 185 -11.95 -1.17 -16.85
C GLN A 185 -10.50 -1.66 -16.89
N ASN A 186 -10.06 -2.33 -15.81
CA ASN A 186 -8.66 -2.73 -15.59
C ASN A 186 -7.66 -1.60 -15.87
N ARG A 187 -7.95 -0.41 -15.41
CA ARG A 187 -7.11 0.79 -15.58
C ARG A 187 -6.86 1.49 -14.26
N THR A 188 -5.80 2.28 -14.22
CA THR A 188 -5.45 3.14 -13.09
C THR A 188 -5.66 4.60 -13.43
N THR A 189 -5.99 5.38 -12.39
CA THR A 189 -6.00 6.85 -12.41
C THR A 189 -5.12 7.33 -11.27
N THR A 190 -4.21 8.25 -11.53
CA THR A 190 -3.36 8.88 -10.49
C THR A 190 -3.89 10.29 -10.21
N LEU A 191 -4.08 10.59 -8.92
CA LEU A 191 -4.65 11.85 -8.45
C LEU A 191 -3.78 12.46 -7.35
N ALA A 192 -3.75 13.79 -7.31
CA ALA A 192 -3.25 14.55 -6.18
C ALA A 192 -4.05 15.85 -6.05
N PRO A 193 -4.03 16.49 -4.88
CA PRO A 193 -4.57 17.83 -4.70
C PRO A 193 -3.90 18.84 -5.63
N ALA A 194 -4.67 19.83 -6.11
CA ALA A 194 -4.16 20.86 -7.01
C ALA A 194 -2.96 21.63 -6.42
N GLN A 195 -2.90 21.76 -5.10
CA GLN A 195 -1.80 22.41 -4.37
C GLN A 195 -0.45 21.72 -4.58
N VAL A 196 -0.44 20.39 -4.71
CA VAL A 196 0.78 19.60 -4.98
C VAL A 196 1.36 19.97 -6.34
N TYR A 197 0.50 20.09 -7.36
CA TYR A 197 0.93 20.44 -8.72
C TYR A 197 1.30 21.91 -8.89
N ASN A 198 0.58 22.82 -8.21
CA ASN A 198 0.72 24.25 -8.43
C ASN A 198 1.71 24.91 -7.48
N ASN A 199 1.79 24.47 -6.22
CA ASN A 199 2.52 25.14 -5.15
C ASN A 199 3.62 24.28 -4.53
N HIS A 200 3.85 23.05 -5.02
CA HIS A 200 4.78 22.09 -4.45
C HIS A 200 4.47 21.71 -2.98
N ALA A 201 3.21 21.86 -2.56
CA ALA A 201 2.78 21.44 -1.24
C ALA A 201 2.90 19.93 -1.06
N MET A 202 3.18 19.49 0.15
CA MET A 202 3.15 18.07 0.50
C MET A 202 1.73 17.60 0.72
N SER A 203 1.46 16.35 0.36
CA SER A 203 0.17 15.72 0.61
C SER A 203 0.32 14.36 1.28
N ILE A 204 -0.67 14.00 2.10
CA ILE A 204 -0.79 12.71 2.77
C ILE A 204 -2.13 12.12 2.39
N LEU A 205 -2.12 10.95 1.75
CA LEU A 205 -3.34 10.24 1.39
C LEU A 205 -3.98 9.60 2.62
N LEU A 206 -5.26 9.91 2.89
CA LEU A 206 -5.98 9.45 4.08
C LEU A 206 -7.02 8.35 3.79
N GLY A 207 -7.51 8.21 2.55
CA GLY A 207 -8.50 7.19 2.21
C GLY A 207 -9.58 7.69 1.26
N TRP A 208 -10.67 6.93 1.16
CA TRP A 208 -11.88 7.35 0.46
C TRP A 208 -12.67 8.36 1.29
N SER A 209 -13.37 9.28 0.65
CA SER A 209 -14.31 10.15 1.31
C SER A 209 -15.53 9.35 1.78
N GLN A 210 -15.92 9.53 3.06
CA GLN A 210 -17.13 8.95 3.61
C GLN A 210 -18.39 9.60 3.03
N THR A 211 -18.32 10.92 2.79
CA THR A 211 -19.48 11.70 2.29
C THR A 211 -19.69 11.53 0.79
N ASN A 212 -18.60 11.30 0.03
CA ASN A 212 -18.66 11.05 -1.42
C ASN A 212 -17.72 9.91 -1.83
N PRO A 213 -18.23 8.68 -2.03
CA PRO A 213 -17.42 7.50 -2.36
C PRO A 213 -16.59 7.62 -3.66
N ASN A 214 -16.84 8.62 -4.49
CA ASN A 214 -16.08 8.88 -5.73
C ASN A 214 -14.94 9.88 -5.55
N GLN A 215 -14.64 10.25 -4.31
CA GLN A 215 -13.54 11.14 -3.97
C GLN A 215 -12.57 10.47 -3.00
N VAL A 216 -11.33 10.94 -3.02
CA VAL A 216 -10.29 10.57 -2.05
C VAL A 216 -9.98 11.77 -1.16
N VAL A 217 -9.57 11.50 0.07
CA VAL A 217 -9.24 12.51 1.07
C VAL A 217 -7.75 12.59 1.25
N PHE A 218 -7.22 13.80 1.24
CA PHE A 218 -5.84 14.11 1.53
C PHE A 218 -5.75 15.11 2.68
N ARG A 219 -4.64 15.09 3.39
CA ARG A 219 -4.17 16.18 4.23
C ARG A 219 -3.04 16.89 3.49
N VAL A 220 -3.09 18.22 3.36
CA VAL A 220 -2.17 19.01 2.55
C VAL A 220 -1.64 20.18 3.35
N GLY A 221 -0.35 20.44 3.25
CA GLY A 221 0.33 21.57 3.88
C GLY A 221 1.78 21.66 3.46
N ASP A 222 2.44 22.70 3.93
CA ASP A 222 3.86 22.93 3.70
C ASP A 222 4.69 22.47 4.92
N LEU A 223 5.96 22.23 4.70
CA LEU A 223 6.87 21.87 5.77
C LEU A 223 6.98 23.02 6.80
N GLY A 224 6.65 22.71 8.05
CA GLY A 224 6.67 23.69 9.13
C GLY A 224 5.29 24.27 9.47
N ASP A 225 4.27 24.00 8.68
CA ASP A 225 2.90 24.38 9.04
C ASP A 225 2.43 23.65 10.29
N GLU A 226 1.84 24.40 11.24
CA GLU A 226 1.27 23.80 12.46
C GLU A 226 0.03 22.93 12.17
N GLN A 227 -0.73 23.27 11.13
CA GLN A 227 -1.97 22.60 10.77
C GLN A 227 -2.10 22.40 9.26
N TRP A 228 -2.17 21.14 8.86
CA TRP A 228 -2.46 20.77 7.48
C TRP A 228 -3.96 20.60 7.29
N GLN A 229 -4.48 21.16 6.21
CA GLN A 229 -5.89 21.12 5.89
C GLN A 229 -6.29 19.84 5.16
N MET A 230 -7.51 19.37 5.41
CA MET A 230 -8.08 18.25 4.65
C MET A 230 -8.73 18.73 3.36
N TRP A 231 -8.47 17.98 2.28
CA TRP A 231 -9.00 18.23 0.95
C TRP A 231 -9.57 16.95 0.36
N THR A 232 -10.65 17.07 -0.39
CA THR A 232 -11.20 15.99 -1.20
C THR A 232 -10.83 16.19 -2.67
N VAL A 233 -10.48 15.10 -3.34
CA VAL A 233 -10.10 15.09 -4.76
C VAL A 233 -10.97 14.10 -5.50
N ALA A 234 -11.70 14.58 -6.50
CA ALA A 234 -12.50 13.76 -7.39
C ALA A 234 -11.63 13.14 -8.51
N GLU A 235 -12.12 12.07 -9.15
CA GLU A 235 -11.39 11.37 -10.22
C GLU A 235 -11.08 12.27 -11.45
N ASN A 236 -11.83 13.34 -11.65
CA ASN A 236 -11.55 14.35 -12.67
C ASN A 236 -10.50 15.39 -12.26
N GLY A 237 -9.88 15.24 -11.07
CA GLY A 237 -8.86 16.15 -10.52
C GLY A 237 -9.42 17.36 -9.78
N GLN A 238 -10.74 17.55 -9.72
CA GLN A 238 -11.34 18.63 -8.95
C GLN A 238 -11.01 18.49 -7.47
N THR A 239 -10.36 19.53 -6.92
CA THR A 239 -9.94 19.59 -5.51
C THR A 239 -10.87 20.55 -4.75
N THR A 240 -11.38 20.12 -3.59
CA THR A 240 -12.27 20.92 -2.74
C THR A 240 -11.84 20.82 -1.28
N LEU A 241 -11.92 21.89 -0.53
CA LEU A 241 -11.67 21.86 0.90
C LEU A 241 -12.69 20.92 1.57
N ALA A 242 -12.22 20.00 2.38
CA ALA A 242 -13.09 19.06 3.08
C ALA A 242 -13.93 19.79 4.13
N THR A 243 -15.17 19.34 4.29
CA THR A 243 -16.06 19.85 5.35
C THR A 243 -15.66 19.28 6.70
N SER A 244 -16.09 19.91 7.79
CA SER A 244 -15.80 19.44 9.15
C SER A 244 -16.39 18.07 9.50
N VAL A 245 -17.33 17.57 8.71
CA VAL A 245 -17.93 16.22 8.86
C VAL A 245 -17.27 15.16 8.02
N GLU A 246 -16.31 15.53 7.16
CA GLU A 246 -15.59 14.57 6.30
C GLU A 246 -14.70 13.66 7.15
N GLN A 247 -14.79 12.36 6.88
CA GLN A 247 -13.92 11.36 7.47
C GLN A 247 -13.37 10.44 6.39
N PRO A 248 -12.06 10.18 6.40
CA PRO A 248 -11.48 9.21 5.50
C PRO A 248 -11.85 7.79 5.94
N VAL A 249 -12.22 6.94 4.97
CA VAL A 249 -12.55 5.52 5.20
C VAL A 249 -11.79 4.63 4.24
N VAL A 250 -11.47 3.41 4.68
CA VAL A 250 -10.91 2.35 3.84
C VAL A 250 -11.60 1.04 4.15
N PHE A 251 -11.73 0.17 3.15
CA PHE A 251 -12.34 -1.14 3.30
C PHE A 251 -11.34 -2.20 2.86
N GLY A 252 -11.60 -3.45 3.25
CA GLY A 252 -10.73 -4.59 3.00
C GLY A 252 -10.09 -5.11 4.28
N LEU A 253 -9.47 -6.29 4.17
CA LEU A 253 -8.83 -6.97 5.29
C LEU A 253 -7.34 -7.14 5.01
N ARG A 254 -6.49 -6.60 5.86
CA ARG A 254 -5.04 -6.83 5.80
C ARG A 254 -4.72 -8.22 6.36
N GLN A 255 -4.16 -9.06 5.52
CA GLN A 255 -3.69 -10.38 5.95
C GLN A 255 -2.24 -10.30 6.43
N MET A 256 -2.04 -10.73 7.68
CA MET A 256 -0.70 -10.94 8.25
C MET A 256 -0.13 -12.25 7.70
N GLN A 257 0.81 -12.15 6.77
CA GLN A 257 1.43 -13.31 6.13
C GLN A 257 2.87 -13.45 6.60
N LEU A 258 3.29 -14.68 6.92
CA LEU A 258 4.65 -14.97 7.39
C LEU A 258 5.73 -14.66 6.36
N TRP A 259 5.40 -14.64 5.07
CA TRP A 259 6.34 -14.31 4.00
C TRP A 259 6.34 -12.82 3.59
N ALA A 260 5.54 -11.98 4.26
CA ALA A 260 5.66 -10.53 4.11
C ALA A 260 6.91 -10.04 4.87
N GLY A 261 7.46 -8.91 4.44
CA GLY A 261 8.67 -8.35 4.99
C GLY A 261 9.87 -8.46 4.05
N GLU A 262 11.07 -8.46 4.61
CA GLU A 262 12.31 -8.58 3.86
C GLU A 262 12.38 -9.92 3.13
N GLN A 263 12.78 -9.87 1.84
CA GLN A 263 12.92 -11.04 1.00
C GLN A 263 14.40 -11.33 0.76
N ILE A 264 14.81 -12.56 1.04
CA ILE A 264 16.16 -13.02 0.69
C ILE A 264 16.21 -13.23 -0.82
N ALA A 265 17.14 -12.55 -1.50
CA ALA A 265 17.40 -12.84 -2.90
C ALA A 265 17.86 -14.30 -3.01
N SER A 266 17.06 -15.17 -3.62
CA SER A 266 17.54 -16.50 -4.01
C SER A 266 18.68 -16.28 -5.04
N ARG A 267 19.85 -16.79 -4.71
CA ARG A 267 21.02 -16.83 -5.59
C ARG A 267 20.75 -17.71 -6.80
#